data_fbd379a3b802d89544f037f37ff44e37
#
_entry.id   fbd379a3b802d89544f037f37ff44e37
#
_cell.length_a   1.000
_cell.length_b   1.000
_cell.length_c   1.000
_cell.angle_alpha   90.00
_cell.angle_beta   90.00
_cell.angle_gamma   90.00
#
_symmetry.space_group_name_H-M   'P 1'
#
loop_
_entity.id
_entity.type
_entity.pdbx_description
1 polymer ?
#
loop_
_entity_poly.entity_id
_entity_poly.type
_entity_poly.pdbx_seq_one_letter_code
_entity_poly.pdbx_strand_id
1 'polypeptide(L)'
;ICAGISLKTNGIFQADYDFSKAKSAYIYKTISDPFIGKYSLIKVCSGVLKTDDTMYNSDSDVETKIGKLYVMQGNKPIEVSELHAGDLGALAKLTGAKTGDTLSTKANPVAYAKTEYSKPYTAKRYKAVNKADIDKISQSLQKLTDEDKTLRVVNDSENRQTLLYGMGEQHLEVIASRLENEYKVKIELSKPKVAYRETIRKKSDVEYKYKKQSGGHGQYGHVKMRFEPSGDMETPYVLE
;
A
#
# COMPACT_ATOMS: atom_id res chain seq x y z
N ILE A 1 -12.15 -11.84 -16.60
CA ILE A 1 -12.34 -12.12 -15.16
C ILE A 1 -13.73 -12.71 -14.97
N CYS A 2 -13.92 -13.95 -15.34
CA CYS A 2 -15.22 -14.62 -15.20
C CYS A 2 -15.12 -15.89 -14.35
N ALA A 3 -13.92 -16.29 -13.96
CA ALA A 3 -13.69 -17.43 -13.08
C ALA A 3 -13.00 -16.99 -11.79
N GLY A 4 -13.51 -17.46 -10.68
CA GLY A 4 -12.98 -17.28 -9.34
C GLY A 4 -12.94 -18.60 -8.58
N ILE A 5 -12.58 -18.54 -7.31
CA ILE A 5 -12.60 -19.69 -6.41
C ILE A 5 -13.76 -19.51 -5.45
N SER A 6 -14.63 -20.52 -5.34
CA SER A 6 -15.62 -20.59 -4.28
C SER A 6 -14.91 -20.94 -2.97
N LEU A 7 -14.94 -20.03 -2.00
CA LEU A 7 -14.30 -20.25 -0.69
C LEU A 7 -15.05 -21.29 0.17
N LYS A 8 -16.26 -21.67 -0.23
CA LYS A 8 -17.05 -22.70 0.46
C LYS A 8 -16.68 -24.11 0.01
N THR A 9 -16.40 -24.29 -1.29
CA THR A 9 -16.16 -25.61 -1.91
C THR A 9 -14.73 -25.82 -2.37
N ASN A 10 -13.89 -24.78 -2.34
CA ASN A 10 -12.56 -24.71 -2.96
C ASN A 10 -12.55 -25.07 -4.45
N GLY A 11 -13.74 -25.04 -5.09
CA GLY A 11 -13.92 -25.30 -6.51
C GLY A 11 -13.92 -24.02 -7.34
N ILE A 12 -13.81 -24.19 -8.65
CA ILE A 12 -13.91 -23.09 -9.61
C ILE A 12 -15.34 -22.54 -9.60
N PHE A 13 -15.50 -21.24 -9.38
CA PHE A 13 -16.73 -20.50 -9.56
C PHE A 13 -16.69 -19.76 -10.90
N GLN A 14 -17.56 -20.16 -11.82
CA GLN A 14 -17.71 -19.48 -13.09
C GLN A 14 -18.89 -18.50 -12.99
N ALA A 15 -18.60 -17.22 -13.08
CA ALA A 15 -19.60 -16.16 -13.00
C ALA A 15 -20.44 -16.07 -14.28
N ASP A 16 -19.79 -16.15 -15.46
CA ASP A 16 -20.36 -16.15 -16.82
C ASP A 16 -21.31 -14.98 -17.09
N TYR A 17 -21.25 -13.92 -16.30
CA TYR A 17 -22.18 -12.80 -16.34
C TYR A 17 -23.66 -13.22 -16.21
N ASP A 18 -23.90 -14.28 -15.46
CA ASP A 18 -25.24 -14.84 -15.25
C ASP A 18 -25.96 -14.10 -14.11
N PHE A 19 -27.12 -13.54 -14.40
CA PHE A 19 -27.96 -12.79 -13.47
C PHE A 19 -28.62 -13.68 -12.40
N SER A 20 -28.78 -14.97 -12.67
CA SER A 20 -29.40 -15.92 -11.74
C SER A 20 -28.43 -16.45 -10.66
N LYS A 21 -27.11 -16.30 -10.87
CA LYS A 21 -26.10 -16.76 -9.94
C LYS A 21 -25.99 -15.84 -8.72
N ALA A 22 -25.33 -16.33 -7.68
CA ALA A 22 -25.02 -15.52 -6.49
C ALA A 22 -24.26 -14.25 -6.88
N LYS A 23 -24.62 -13.14 -6.21
CA LYS A 23 -24.03 -11.82 -6.48
C LYS A 23 -22.54 -11.84 -6.22
N SER A 24 -21.76 -11.35 -7.19
CA SER A 24 -20.34 -11.11 -7.02
C SER A 24 -19.86 -9.93 -7.85
N ALA A 25 -18.93 -9.17 -7.31
CA ALA A 25 -18.32 -8.04 -7.97
C ALA A 25 -16.83 -7.95 -7.65
N TYR A 26 -16.04 -7.44 -8.57
CA TYR A 26 -14.62 -7.23 -8.43
C TYR A 26 -14.28 -5.75 -8.42
N ILE A 27 -13.51 -5.29 -7.43
CA ILE A 27 -13.06 -3.90 -7.33
C ILE A 27 -11.79 -3.74 -8.17
N TYR A 28 -11.92 -3.16 -9.35
CA TYR A 28 -10.79 -3.03 -10.27
C TYR A 28 -10.02 -1.72 -10.12
N LYS A 29 -10.61 -0.69 -9.50
CA LYS A 29 -9.95 0.60 -9.26
C LYS A 29 -10.58 1.35 -8.10
N THR A 30 -9.79 2.16 -7.42
CA THR A 30 -10.24 3.14 -6.43
C THR A 30 -9.95 4.55 -6.94
N ILE A 31 -10.86 5.48 -6.71
CA ILE A 31 -10.71 6.91 -7.04
C ILE A 31 -11.05 7.71 -5.80
N SER A 32 -10.24 8.71 -5.48
CA SER A 32 -10.53 9.66 -4.41
C SER A 32 -11.25 10.88 -4.97
N ASP A 33 -12.38 11.20 -4.38
CA ASP A 33 -13.19 12.36 -4.72
C ASP A 33 -13.15 13.38 -3.57
N PRO A 34 -12.94 14.68 -3.85
CA PRO A 34 -12.83 15.69 -2.79
C PRO A 34 -14.10 15.86 -1.94
N PHE A 35 -15.28 15.54 -2.49
CA PHE A 35 -16.57 15.77 -1.83
C PHE A 35 -17.14 14.51 -1.19
N ILE A 36 -17.06 13.39 -1.90
CA ILE A 36 -17.64 12.11 -1.47
C ILE A 36 -16.62 11.26 -0.70
N GLY A 37 -15.35 11.50 -0.96
CA GLY A 37 -14.21 10.83 -0.33
C GLY A 37 -13.62 9.73 -1.22
N LYS A 38 -14.25 8.55 -1.28
CA LYS A 38 -13.71 7.40 -2.01
C LYS A 38 -14.80 6.71 -2.82
N TYR A 39 -14.51 6.48 -4.11
CA TYR A 39 -15.26 5.58 -4.95
C TYR A 39 -14.47 4.29 -5.17
N SER A 40 -15.11 3.16 -4.99
CA SER A 40 -14.62 1.84 -5.44
C SER A 40 -15.29 1.51 -6.76
N LEU A 41 -14.52 1.51 -7.84
CA LEU A 41 -15.02 1.12 -9.16
C LEU A 41 -15.09 -0.39 -9.23
N ILE A 42 -16.26 -0.92 -9.57
CA ILE A 42 -16.55 -2.35 -9.59
C ILE A 42 -16.97 -2.83 -10.97
N LYS A 43 -16.68 -4.09 -11.21
CA LYS A 43 -17.33 -4.87 -12.26
C LYS A 43 -18.21 -5.92 -11.61
N VAL A 44 -19.50 -5.91 -11.91
CA VAL A 44 -20.41 -6.97 -11.48
C VAL A 44 -20.15 -8.21 -12.32
N CYS A 45 -19.75 -9.31 -11.67
CA CYS A 45 -19.37 -10.54 -12.37
C CYS A 45 -20.53 -11.54 -12.46
N SER A 46 -21.40 -11.58 -11.46
CA SER A 46 -22.61 -12.43 -11.45
C SER A 46 -23.71 -11.82 -10.59
N GLY A 47 -24.94 -12.23 -10.85
CA GLY A 47 -26.12 -11.75 -10.14
C GLY A 47 -26.51 -10.31 -10.49
N VAL A 48 -27.37 -9.72 -9.66
CA VAL A 48 -27.81 -8.33 -9.76
C VAL A 48 -27.55 -7.66 -8.43
N LEU A 49 -26.76 -6.60 -8.44
CA LEU A 49 -26.40 -5.82 -7.27
C LEU A 49 -27.39 -4.66 -7.13
N LYS A 50 -27.99 -4.50 -5.95
CA LYS A 50 -28.96 -3.45 -5.66
C LYS A 50 -28.50 -2.54 -4.55
N THR A 51 -29.09 -1.35 -4.50
CA THR A 51 -28.96 -0.48 -3.32
C THR A 51 -29.46 -1.21 -2.08
N ASP A 52 -28.84 -0.95 -0.94
CA ASP A 52 -29.09 -1.60 0.35
C ASP A 52 -28.68 -3.07 0.47
N ASP A 53 -28.12 -3.68 -0.59
CA ASP A 53 -27.52 -5.01 -0.47
C ASP A 53 -26.39 -5.02 0.55
N THR A 54 -26.27 -6.13 1.27
CA THR A 54 -25.09 -6.39 2.11
C THR A 54 -24.15 -7.32 1.36
N MET A 55 -22.93 -6.85 1.14
CA MET A 55 -21.88 -7.61 0.47
C MET A 55 -20.75 -7.95 1.43
N TYR A 56 -20.24 -9.15 1.29
CA TYR A 56 -19.13 -9.68 2.06
C TYR A 56 -17.83 -9.53 1.26
N ASN A 57 -16.83 -8.92 1.86
CA ASN A 57 -15.47 -8.85 1.34
C ASN A 57 -14.65 -9.98 1.96
N SER A 58 -14.30 -10.98 1.18
CA SER A 58 -13.55 -12.16 1.64
C SER A 58 -12.09 -11.84 1.99
N ASP A 59 -11.53 -10.75 1.46
CA ASP A 59 -10.14 -10.37 1.70
C ASP A 59 -9.94 -9.66 3.05
N SER A 60 -10.95 -8.94 3.52
CA SER A 60 -10.93 -8.22 4.81
C SER A 60 -11.81 -8.85 5.88
N ASP A 61 -12.56 -9.91 5.55
CA ASP A 61 -13.57 -10.57 6.41
C ASP A 61 -14.63 -9.58 6.96
N VAL A 62 -15.05 -8.64 6.12
CA VAL A 62 -16.00 -7.58 6.52
C VAL A 62 -17.25 -7.63 5.67
N GLU A 63 -18.41 -7.56 6.31
CA GLU A 63 -19.68 -7.30 5.64
C GLU A 63 -19.93 -5.80 5.58
N THR A 64 -20.26 -5.30 4.39
CA THR A 64 -20.53 -3.88 4.17
C THR A 64 -21.85 -3.71 3.45
N LYS A 65 -22.71 -2.84 3.98
CA LYS A 65 -23.94 -2.44 3.32
C LYS A 65 -23.64 -1.45 2.20
N ILE A 66 -24.18 -1.73 1.03
CA ILE A 66 -24.10 -0.83 -0.13
C ILE A 66 -25.13 0.27 0.04
N GLY A 67 -24.67 1.52 0.18
CA GLY A 67 -25.57 2.65 0.27
C GLY A 67 -26.13 3.05 -1.08
N LYS A 68 -25.24 3.55 -1.94
CA LYS A 68 -25.62 4.07 -3.26
C LYS A 68 -24.78 3.42 -4.35
N LEU A 69 -25.43 3.13 -5.46
CA LEU A 69 -24.81 2.62 -6.68
C LEU A 69 -24.75 3.74 -7.73
N TYR A 70 -23.64 3.78 -8.46
CA TYR A 70 -23.42 4.77 -9.51
C TYR A 70 -22.89 4.12 -10.79
N VAL A 71 -23.26 4.72 -11.92
CA VAL A 71 -22.58 4.55 -13.20
C VAL A 71 -21.77 5.82 -13.45
N MET A 72 -20.50 5.65 -13.79
CA MET A 72 -19.60 6.78 -14.04
C MET A 72 -19.70 7.20 -15.51
N GLN A 73 -20.11 8.47 -15.74
CA GLN A 73 -20.09 9.09 -17.06
C GLN A 73 -18.96 10.15 -17.06
N GLY A 74 -17.78 9.72 -17.47
CA GLY A 74 -16.56 10.51 -17.25
C GLY A 74 -16.31 10.69 -15.76
N ASN A 75 -16.30 11.93 -15.29
CA ASN A 75 -16.16 12.29 -13.87
C ASN A 75 -17.51 12.54 -13.14
N LYS A 76 -18.65 12.33 -13.82
CA LYS A 76 -19.98 12.51 -13.25
C LYS A 76 -20.57 11.19 -12.76
N PRO A 77 -20.84 11.01 -11.46
CA PRO A 77 -21.55 9.84 -10.96
C PRO A 77 -23.05 9.99 -11.22
N ILE A 78 -23.66 9.01 -11.89
CA ILE A 78 -25.11 8.92 -12.09
C ILE A 78 -25.62 7.82 -11.17
N GLU A 79 -26.49 8.17 -10.23
CA GLU A 79 -27.09 7.23 -9.30
C GLU A 79 -28.04 6.28 -10.01
N VAL A 80 -27.94 4.97 -9.70
CA VAL A 80 -28.77 3.91 -10.23
C VAL A 80 -29.27 3.01 -9.10
N SER A 81 -30.39 2.34 -9.29
CA SER A 81 -30.98 1.45 -8.28
C SER A 81 -30.36 0.06 -8.29
N GLU A 82 -29.87 -0.41 -9.45
CA GLU A 82 -29.29 -1.74 -9.62
C GLU A 82 -28.22 -1.76 -10.71
N LEU A 83 -27.33 -2.74 -10.61
CA LEU A 83 -26.30 -3.07 -11.60
C LEU A 83 -26.36 -4.57 -11.88
N HIS A 84 -26.34 -4.93 -13.15
CA HIS A 84 -26.42 -6.33 -13.62
C HIS A 84 -25.02 -6.91 -13.85
N ALA A 85 -24.95 -8.23 -13.87
CA ALA A 85 -23.75 -8.94 -14.24
C ALA A 85 -23.24 -8.47 -15.62
N GLY A 86 -21.97 -8.08 -15.69
CA GLY A 86 -21.36 -7.44 -16.88
C GLY A 86 -21.21 -5.92 -16.75
N ASP A 87 -22.03 -5.26 -15.94
CA ASP A 87 -21.98 -3.81 -15.78
C ASP A 87 -20.73 -3.34 -15.03
N LEU A 88 -20.30 -2.14 -15.38
CA LEU A 88 -19.30 -1.36 -14.65
C LEU A 88 -20.02 -0.29 -13.83
N GLY A 89 -19.73 -0.25 -12.54
CA GLY A 89 -20.33 0.72 -11.64
C GLY A 89 -19.33 1.24 -10.60
N ALA A 90 -19.83 2.06 -9.71
CA ALA A 90 -19.06 2.61 -8.59
C ALA A 90 -19.86 2.54 -7.29
N LEU A 91 -19.16 2.25 -6.21
CA LEU A 91 -19.66 2.24 -4.84
C LEU A 91 -19.00 3.39 -4.08
N ALA A 92 -19.81 4.23 -3.45
CA ALA A 92 -19.29 5.29 -2.60
C ALA A 92 -19.09 4.79 -1.16
N LYS A 93 -18.02 5.28 -0.51
CA LYS A 93 -17.78 5.10 0.93
C LYS A 93 -17.72 3.64 1.40
N LEU A 94 -17.24 2.73 0.57
CA LEU A 94 -17.07 1.34 0.95
C LEU A 94 -15.95 1.20 1.97
N THR A 95 -16.30 0.79 3.21
CA THR A 95 -15.33 0.65 4.30
C THR A 95 -14.53 -0.65 4.17
N GLY A 96 -13.22 -0.58 4.41
CA GLY A 96 -12.34 -1.76 4.43
C GLY A 96 -12.06 -2.39 3.07
N ALA A 97 -12.61 -1.84 1.98
CA ALA A 97 -12.41 -2.36 0.64
C ALA A 97 -11.25 -1.68 -0.10
N LYS A 98 -10.48 -2.48 -0.83
CA LYS A 98 -9.30 -2.06 -1.59
C LYS A 98 -9.43 -2.51 -3.04
N THR A 99 -8.67 -1.88 -3.92
CA THR A 99 -8.51 -2.35 -5.30
C THR A 99 -7.94 -3.76 -5.31
N GLY A 100 -8.59 -4.65 -6.06
CA GLY A 100 -8.26 -6.08 -6.13
C GLY A 100 -9.12 -6.97 -5.23
N ASP A 101 -9.95 -6.39 -4.36
CA ASP A 101 -10.84 -7.17 -3.49
C ASP A 101 -12.07 -7.66 -4.24
N THR A 102 -12.60 -8.78 -3.77
CA THR A 102 -13.84 -9.38 -4.28
C THR A 102 -14.96 -9.15 -3.28
N LEU A 103 -16.09 -8.66 -3.79
CA LEU A 103 -17.34 -8.58 -3.06
C LEU A 103 -18.25 -9.71 -3.47
N SER A 104 -18.80 -10.44 -2.51
CA SER A 104 -19.71 -11.58 -2.75
C SER A 104 -20.80 -11.62 -1.69
N THR A 105 -21.65 -12.64 -1.71
CA THR A 105 -22.57 -12.90 -0.61
C THR A 105 -21.89 -13.79 0.42
N LYS A 106 -22.15 -13.59 1.71
CA LYS A 106 -21.60 -14.44 2.78
C LYS A 106 -22.04 -15.91 2.66
N ALA A 107 -23.24 -16.14 2.13
CA ALA A 107 -23.74 -17.48 1.87
C ALA A 107 -22.94 -18.23 0.81
N ASN A 108 -22.40 -17.50 -0.18
CA ASN A 108 -21.59 -18.05 -1.28
C ASN A 108 -20.36 -17.16 -1.49
N PRO A 109 -19.37 -17.26 -0.61
CA PRO A 109 -18.17 -16.43 -0.71
C PRO A 109 -17.31 -16.87 -1.90
N VAL A 110 -16.90 -15.88 -2.71
CA VAL A 110 -16.08 -16.07 -3.91
C VAL A 110 -14.87 -15.15 -3.83
N ALA A 111 -13.74 -15.59 -4.34
CA ALA A 111 -12.54 -14.79 -4.53
C ALA A 111 -12.09 -14.86 -5.99
N TYR A 112 -11.91 -13.70 -6.61
CA TYR A 112 -11.30 -13.57 -7.94
C TYR A 112 -9.79 -13.37 -7.81
N ALA A 113 -9.04 -13.81 -8.82
CA ALA A 113 -7.61 -13.60 -8.87
C ALA A 113 -7.27 -12.11 -8.85
N LYS A 114 -6.35 -11.74 -7.96
CA LYS A 114 -5.87 -10.35 -7.87
C LYS A 114 -4.97 -10.04 -9.07
N THR A 115 -5.09 -8.81 -9.57
CA THR A 115 -4.20 -8.32 -10.61
C THR A 115 -2.80 -8.11 -10.02
N GLU A 116 -1.80 -8.67 -10.66
CA GLU A 116 -0.40 -8.40 -10.32
C GLU A 116 0.03 -7.07 -10.94
N TYR A 117 0.47 -6.16 -10.12
CA TYR A 117 0.99 -4.86 -10.55
C TYR A 117 2.51 -4.89 -10.67
N SER A 118 3.03 -4.17 -11.65
CA SER A 118 4.47 -4.01 -11.79
C SER A 118 5.09 -3.38 -10.56
N LYS A 119 6.23 -3.90 -10.13
CA LYS A 119 6.98 -3.31 -9.02
C LYS A 119 7.57 -1.97 -9.45
N PRO A 120 7.58 -0.95 -8.57
CA PRO A 120 8.20 0.33 -8.90
C PRO A 120 9.72 0.21 -9.04
N TYR A 121 10.28 0.84 -10.08
CA TYR A 121 11.71 0.76 -10.41
C TYR A 121 12.53 1.95 -9.90
N THR A 122 11.89 3.07 -9.58
CA THR A 122 12.57 4.32 -9.21
C THR A 122 12.14 4.75 -7.82
N ALA A 123 13.10 5.25 -7.04
CA ALA A 123 12.84 5.86 -5.75
C ALA A 123 13.43 7.27 -5.68
N LYS A 124 12.70 8.18 -5.11
CA LYS A 124 13.19 9.51 -4.70
C LYS A 124 12.88 9.73 -3.22
N ARG A 125 13.79 10.39 -2.53
CA ARG A 125 13.50 10.93 -1.20
C ARG A 125 12.64 12.17 -1.37
N TYR A 126 11.59 12.30 -0.58
CA TYR A 126 10.81 13.52 -0.55
C TYR A 126 10.91 14.23 0.81
N LYS A 127 10.74 15.53 0.79
CA LYS A 127 10.60 16.38 1.97
C LYS A 127 9.42 17.33 1.76
N ALA A 128 8.71 17.61 2.83
CA ALA A 128 7.75 18.71 2.82
C ALA A 128 8.49 20.03 2.69
N VAL A 129 8.03 20.90 1.79
CA VAL A 129 8.54 22.28 1.67
C VAL A 129 8.15 23.07 2.92
N ASN A 130 6.91 22.90 3.37
CA ASN A 130 6.42 23.48 4.63
C ASN A 130 6.21 22.37 5.67
N LYS A 131 6.86 22.50 6.83
CA LYS A 131 6.76 21.51 7.92
C LYS A 131 5.33 21.35 8.47
N ALA A 132 4.50 22.38 8.40
CA ALA A 132 3.11 22.31 8.83
C ALA A 132 2.25 21.37 7.96
N ASP A 133 2.69 21.05 6.73
CA ASP A 133 1.94 20.23 5.79
C ASP A 133 2.26 18.73 5.87
N ILE A 134 3.15 18.30 6.77
CA ILE A 134 3.63 16.89 6.85
C ILE A 134 2.47 15.90 6.95
N ASP A 135 1.53 16.13 7.87
CA ASP A 135 0.39 15.23 8.07
C ASP A 135 -0.53 15.22 6.85
N LYS A 136 -0.77 16.39 6.25
CA LYS A 136 -1.59 16.52 5.05
C LYS A 136 -0.95 15.83 3.85
N ILE A 137 0.38 15.93 3.70
CA ILE A 137 1.14 15.21 2.67
C ILE A 137 1.00 13.71 2.87
N SER A 138 1.16 13.22 4.10
CA SER A 138 1.04 11.79 4.42
C SER A 138 -0.35 11.26 4.06
N GLN A 139 -1.41 11.95 4.46
CA GLN A 139 -2.79 11.58 4.12
C GLN A 139 -3.06 11.63 2.61
N SER A 140 -2.51 12.63 1.91
CA SER A 140 -2.67 12.77 0.46
C SER A 140 -1.93 11.66 -0.29
N LEU A 141 -0.71 11.34 0.12
CA LEU A 141 0.06 10.23 -0.44
C LEU A 141 -0.64 8.88 -0.19
N GLN A 142 -1.26 8.68 0.97
CA GLN A 142 -2.04 7.48 1.24
C GLN A 142 -3.21 7.33 0.24
N LYS A 143 -3.95 8.42 -0.05
CA LYS A 143 -5.00 8.42 -1.07
C LYS A 143 -4.46 8.08 -2.46
N LEU A 144 -3.33 8.68 -2.84
CA LEU A 144 -2.68 8.42 -4.12
C LEU A 144 -2.19 6.96 -4.25
N THR A 145 -1.66 6.36 -3.17
CA THR A 145 -1.27 4.94 -3.16
C THR A 145 -2.48 3.99 -3.17
N ASP A 146 -3.63 4.43 -2.69
CA ASP A 146 -4.88 3.67 -2.82
C ASP A 146 -5.37 3.65 -4.29
N GLU A 147 -5.19 4.77 -5.00
CA GLU A 147 -5.56 4.89 -6.43
C GLU A 147 -4.57 4.17 -7.35
N ASP A 148 -3.29 4.28 -7.07
CA ASP A 148 -2.21 3.73 -7.89
C ASP A 148 -1.38 2.71 -7.12
N LYS A 149 -1.54 1.43 -7.47
CA LYS A 149 -0.84 0.31 -6.82
C LYS A 149 0.63 0.17 -7.23
N THR A 150 1.09 0.94 -8.21
CA THR A 150 2.52 1.02 -8.59
C THR A 150 3.27 2.11 -7.80
N LEU A 151 2.54 2.92 -7.03
CA LEU A 151 3.10 3.92 -6.13
C LEU A 151 3.29 3.32 -4.73
N ARG A 152 4.44 3.57 -4.10
CA ARG A 152 4.73 3.09 -2.75
C ARG A 152 5.48 4.14 -1.94
N VAL A 153 5.08 4.30 -0.69
CA VAL A 153 5.76 5.16 0.30
C VAL A 153 6.43 4.27 1.33
N VAL A 154 7.72 4.49 1.58
CA VAL A 154 8.52 3.72 2.56
C VAL A 154 9.23 4.68 3.50
N ASN A 155 9.06 4.46 4.79
CA ASN A 155 9.85 5.16 5.80
C ASN A 155 11.14 4.38 6.06
N ASP A 156 12.27 4.93 5.61
CA ASP A 156 13.61 4.40 5.83
C ASP A 156 14.17 4.99 7.12
N SER A 157 14.01 4.26 8.21
CA SER A 157 14.45 4.66 9.54
C SER A 157 15.98 4.70 9.66
N GLU A 158 16.69 3.84 8.94
CA GLU A 158 18.15 3.75 8.95
C GLU A 158 18.80 5.05 8.47
N ASN A 159 18.31 5.57 7.35
CA ASN A 159 18.84 6.83 6.78
C ASN A 159 18.03 8.07 7.18
N ARG A 160 17.02 7.91 8.03
CA ARG A 160 16.08 8.98 8.46
C ARG A 160 15.53 9.75 7.26
N GLN A 161 14.91 9.02 6.35
CA GLN A 161 14.31 9.59 5.14
C GLN A 161 13.00 8.86 4.81
N THR A 162 12.12 9.55 4.08
CA THR A 162 10.95 8.92 3.50
C THR A 162 11.13 8.85 1.99
N LEU A 163 10.90 7.66 1.44
CA LEU A 163 11.09 7.34 0.04
C LEU A 163 9.73 7.22 -0.64
N LEU A 164 9.64 7.80 -1.83
CA LEU A 164 8.54 7.65 -2.74
C LEU A 164 9.02 6.81 -3.93
N TYR A 165 8.42 5.63 -4.10
CA TYR A 165 8.69 4.71 -5.18
C TYR A 165 7.64 4.84 -6.27
N GLY A 166 8.06 4.80 -7.52
CA GLY A 166 7.20 4.84 -8.70
C GLY A 166 7.84 4.17 -9.90
N MET A 167 7.10 4.12 -11.01
CA MET A 167 7.53 3.44 -12.24
C MET A 167 8.66 4.16 -12.97
N GLY A 168 8.84 5.46 -12.72
CA GLY A 168 9.89 6.27 -13.35
C GLY A 168 9.91 7.68 -12.78
N GLU A 169 10.86 8.50 -13.21
CA GLU A 169 11.01 9.89 -12.75
C GLU A 169 9.78 10.73 -13.10
N GLN A 170 9.27 10.64 -14.32
CA GLN A 170 8.06 11.34 -14.74
C GLN A 170 6.85 10.97 -13.90
N HIS A 171 6.71 9.68 -13.52
CA HIS A 171 5.63 9.27 -12.64
C HIS A 171 5.70 9.99 -11.29
N LEU A 172 6.88 10.08 -10.68
CA LEU A 172 7.07 10.77 -9.40
C LEU A 172 6.85 12.28 -9.51
N GLU A 173 7.20 12.89 -10.64
CA GLU A 173 6.94 14.30 -10.93
C GLU A 173 5.43 14.57 -11.07
N VAL A 174 4.70 13.68 -11.74
CA VAL A 174 3.23 13.75 -11.83
C VAL A 174 2.59 13.66 -10.44
N ILE A 175 3.07 12.76 -9.58
CA ILE A 175 2.59 12.66 -8.20
C ILE A 175 2.87 13.95 -7.41
N ALA A 176 4.06 14.53 -7.54
CA ALA A 176 4.39 15.81 -6.91
C ALA A 176 3.48 16.95 -7.42
N SER A 177 3.21 16.99 -8.73
CA SER A 177 2.29 17.95 -9.34
C SER A 177 0.85 17.76 -8.85
N ARG A 178 0.38 16.52 -8.71
CA ARG A 178 -0.94 16.23 -8.15
C ARG A 178 -1.06 16.68 -6.69
N LEU A 179 -0.03 16.46 -5.87
CA LEU A 179 0.00 16.95 -4.50
C LEU A 179 -0.14 18.47 -4.44
N GLU A 180 0.55 19.19 -5.32
CA GLU A 180 0.49 20.66 -5.39
C GLU A 180 -0.88 21.15 -5.93
N ASN A 181 -1.36 20.57 -7.02
CA ASN A 181 -2.56 21.04 -7.70
C ASN A 181 -3.87 20.60 -7.04
N GLU A 182 -3.96 19.35 -6.62
CA GLU A 182 -5.18 18.76 -6.06
C GLU A 182 -5.26 18.96 -4.54
N TYR A 183 -4.14 18.72 -3.83
CA TYR A 183 -4.12 18.73 -2.37
C TYR A 183 -3.53 20.01 -1.76
N LYS A 184 -3.00 20.93 -2.58
CA LYS A 184 -2.42 22.21 -2.15
C LYS A 184 -1.29 22.03 -1.11
N VAL A 185 -0.46 21.02 -1.33
CA VAL A 185 0.75 20.76 -0.54
C VAL A 185 1.93 20.49 -1.48
N LYS A 186 3.11 20.93 -1.10
CA LYS A 186 4.30 20.85 -1.95
C LYS A 186 5.39 20.00 -1.32
N ILE A 187 5.97 19.11 -2.12
CA ILE A 187 7.12 18.29 -1.76
C ILE A 187 8.31 18.60 -2.66
N GLU A 188 9.49 18.41 -2.13
CA GLU A 188 10.75 18.45 -2.87
C GLU A 188 11.29 17.04 -3.03
N LEU A 189 11.53 16.63 -4.27
CA LEU A 189 12.10 15.33 -4.62
C LEU A 189 13.63 15.45 -4.74
N SER A 190 14.34 14.51 -4.15
CA SER A 190 15.81 14.45 -4.17
C SER A 190 16.31 13.02 -4.24
N LYS A 191 17.60 12.83 -4.58
CA LYS A 191 18.21 11.50 -4.59
C LYS A 191 18.13 10.87 -3.19
N PRO A 192 17.80 9.57 -3.08
CA PRO A 192 17.81 8.87 -1.82
C PRO A 192 19.21 8.77 -1.25
N LYS A 193 19.31 8.77 0.08
CA LYS A 193 20.56 8.39 0.74
C LYS A 193 20.72 6.88 0.65
N VAL A 194 21.92 6.42 0.39
CA VAL A 194 22.27 5.01 0.36
C VAL A 194 22.88 4.64 1.71
N ALA A 195 22.38 3.58 2.33
CA ALA A 195 22.99 3.03 3.53
C ALA A 195 24.26 2.27 3.14
N TYR A 196 25.39 2.88 3.40
CA TYR A 196 26.66 2.18 3.29
C TYR A 196 26.93 1.42 4.58
N ARG A 197 27.37 0.18 4.45
CA ARG A 197 27.80 -0.65 5.56
C ARG A 197 29.30 -0.87 5.47
N GLU A 198 29.97 -0.72 6.60
CA GLU A 198 31.39 -1.02 6.71
C GLU A 198 31.57 -2.50 7.01
N THR A 199 32.65 -3.07 6.49
CA THR A 199 33.08 -4.43 6.81
C THR A 199 34.58 -4.48 6.98
N ILE A 200 35.05 -5.35 7.86
CA ILE A 200 36.46 -5.65 8.01
C ILE A 200 36.85 -6.73 7.00
N ARG A 201 38.05 -6.59 6.41
CA ARG A 201 38.58 -7.54 5.42
C ARG A 201 39.68 -8.45 5.98
N LYS A 202 40.23 -8.11 7.13
CA LYS A 202 41.32 -8.79 7.76
C LYS A 202 41.01 -9.04 9.24
N LYS A 203 41.58 -10.14 9.74
CA LYS A 203 41.61 -10.44 11.16
C LYS A 203 42.46 -9.41 11.91
N SER A 204 41.98 -8.90 13.04
CA SER A 204 42.68 -7.91 13.86
C SER A 204 42.51 -8.23 15.34
N ASP A 205 43.62 -8.29 16.06
CA ASP A 205 43.62 -8.39 17.50
C ASP A 205 43.86 -7.00 18.08
N VAL A 206 42.99 -6.55 18.98
CA VAL A 206 43.02 -5.21 19.58
C VAL A 206 42.98 -5.32 21.08
N GLU A 207 43.83 -4.56 21.73
CA GLU A 207 43.87 -4.37 23.20
C GLU A 207 43.67 -2.90 23.54
N TYR A 208 42.73 -2.61 24.42
CA TYR A 208 42.52 -1.26 24.91
C TYR A 208 42.36 -1.23 26.40
N LYS A 209 43.16 -0.33 27.06
CA LYS A 209 43.08 -0.04 28.50
C LYS A 209 42.52 1.35 28.70
N TYR A 210 41.36 1.45 29.30
CA TYR A 210 40.81 2.71 29.75
C TYR A 210 41.11 2.87 31.23
N LYS A 211 41.86 3.94 31.59
CA LYS A 211 42.14 4.31 32.95
C LYS A 211 41.90 5.82 33.10
N LYS A 212 40.96 6.19 33.90
CA LYS A 212 40.66 7.59 34.24
C LYS A 212 40.56 7.72 35.76
N GLN A 213 41.36 8.60 36.33
CA GLN A 213 41.37 8.90 37.74
C GLN A 213 41.37 10.42 37.92
N SER A 214 40.25 10.93 38.43
CA SER A 214 40.08 12.36 38.73
C SER A 214 39.42 12.50 40.09
N GLY A 215 40.25 12.27 41.19
CA GLY A 215 39.77 12.35 42.56
C GLY A 215 38.82 11.23 42.98
N GLY A 216 39.00 10.60 44.12
CA GLY A 216 38.13 9.55 44.65
C GLY A 216 38.19 8.23 43.90
N HIS A 217 37.04 7.74 43.44
CA HIS A 217 36.94 6.45 42.71
C HIS A 217 37.35 6.59 41.25
N GLY A 218 38.40 5.86 40.83
CA GLY A 218 38.84 5.78 39.45
C GLY A 218 38.00 4.84 38.59
N GLN A 219 37.96 5.10 37.28
CA GLN A 219 37.39 4.21 36.30
C GLN A 219 38.48 3.40 35.63
N TYR A 220 38.31 2.09 35.55
CA TYR A 220 39.22 1.17 34.88
C TYR A 220 38.47 0.15 34.04
N GLY A 221 38.90 -0.01 32.80
CA GLY A 221 38.44 -1.07 31.92
C GLY A 221 39.58 -1.55 31.03
N HIS A 222 39.73 -2.83 30.89
CA HIS A 222 40.74 -3.43 30.01
C HIS A 222 40.07 -4.48 29.16
N VAL A 223 40.12 -4.30 27.84
CA VAL A 223 39.43 -5.18 26.85
C VAL A 223 40.49 -5.68 25.87
N LYS A 224 40.50 -6.97 25.62
CA LYS A 224 41.18 -7.62 24.50
C LYS A 224 40.14 -8.28 23.61
N MET A 225 40.13 -7.92 22.35
CA MET A 225 39.15 -8.42 21.41
C MET A 225 39.84 -8.78 20.10
N ARG A 226 39.32 -9.85 19.48
CA ARG A 226 39.65 -10.23 18.11
C ARG A 226 38.47 -9.94 17.21
N PHE A 227 38.72 -9.26 16.11
CA PHE A 227 37.74 -9.00 15.09
C PHE A 227 38.11 -9.77 13.83
N GLU A 228 37.16 -10.49 13.26
CA GLU A 228 37.35 -11.19 11.99
C GLU A 228 36.08 -11.12 11.13
N PRO A 229 36.21 -11.22 9.78
CA PRO A 229 35.04 -11.25 8.91
C PRO A 229 34.17 -12.46 9.20
N SER A 230 32.88 -12.24 9.49
CA SER A 230 31.92 -13.34 9.73
C SER A 230 31.51 -14.07 8.44
N GLY A 231 31.64 -13.43 7.28
CA GLY A 231 31.11 -13.92 6.02
C GLY A 231 29.59 -13.80 5.88
N ASP A 232 28.90 -13.42 6.95
CA ASP A 232 27.47 -13.20 6.96
C ASP A 232 27.15 -11.73 6.68
N MET A 233 26.32 -11.48 5.65
CA MET A 233 25.89 -10.13 5.24
C MET A 233 24.60 -9.70 5.93
N GLU A 234 23.86 -10.61 6.55
CA GLU A 234 22.56 -10.35 7.16
C GLU A 234 22.71 -9.99 8.65
N THR A 235 23.65 -10.63 9.34
CA THR A 235 23.90 -10.39 10.76
C THR A 235 25.00 -9.35 10.95
N PRO A 236 24.73 -8.21 11.62
CA PRO A 236 25.72 -7.13 11.73
C PRO A 236 26.99 -7.53 12.51
N TYR A 237 26.88 -8.42 13.50
CA TYR A 237 28.01 -9.00 14.24
C TYR A 237 27.57 -10.27 14.96
N VAL A 238 28.52 -11.16 15.20
CA VAL A 238 28.39 -12.33 16.08
C VAL A 238 29.42 -12.21 17.19
N LEU A 239 29.01 -12.45 18.44
CA LEU A 239 29.88 -12.49 19.62
C LEU A 239 30.10 -13.97 19.98
N GLU A 240 31.36 -14.41 20.05
CA GLU A 240 31.78 -15.72 20.54
C GLU A 240 32.53 -15.60 21.87
#